data_7febe6a1185435c2cbebffd3446f4c63
#
_entry.id   7febe6a1185435c2cbebffd3446f4c63
#
_cell.length_a   1.000
_cell.length_b   1.000
_cell.length_c   1.000
_cell.angle_alpha   90.00
_cell.angle_beta   90.00
_cell.angle_gamma   90.00
#
_symmetry.space_group_name_H-M   'P 1'
#
loop_
_entity.id
_entity.type
_entity.pdbx_description
1 polymer ?
#
loop_
_entity_poly.entity_id
_entity_poly.type
_entity_poly.pdbx_seq_one_letter_code
_entity_poly.pdbx_strand_id
1 'polypeptide(L)'
;MKYFPITILDDFYENPDEILKLAKEVDYQREGENTYPGCVSNLTVDKINYDLFFYTMKKIISIYWEGECNENFEVTMQFQKIEPHEDKLLNKGIIHHDFIENEVFSGVIYLNDNSVDSGTSFYELKDNHKNYNKTDEFHRHLQVTKQYHSGRVHHNLKSILRKHRNKFQELMKVQSKKNRMVLYSSGDWHSQTTYGKNTR
;
A
#
# COMPACT_ATOMS: atom_id res chain seq x y z
N MET A 1 -16.47 -12.16 9.28
CA MET A 1 -15.67 -11.17 8.55
C MET A 1 -16.22 -11.11 7.12
N LYS A 2 -16.70 -9.96 6.66
CA LYS A 2 -17.07 -9.81 5.25
C LYS A 2 -15.78 -9.87 4.42
N TYR A 3 -15.73 -10.73 3.42
CA TYR A 3 -14.63 -10.75 2.46
C TYR A 3 -14.92 -9.70 1.38
N PHE A 4 -13.98 -8.79 1.16
CA PHE A 4 -14.07 -7.80 0.09
C PHE A 4 -13.21 -8.26 -1.08
N PRO A 5 -13.77 -8.33 -2.29
CA PRO A 5 -12.99 -8.68 -3.48
C PRO A 5 -11.98 -7.56 -3.80
N ILE A 6 -10.88 -7.93 -4.45
CA ILE A 6 -9.98 -6.94 -5.01
C ILE A 6 -10.74 -6.15 -6.08
N THR A 7 -10.93 -4.87 -5.84
CA THR A 7 -11.69 -3.97 -6.70
C THR A 7 -10.73 -2.99 -7.38
N ILE A 8 -10.82 -2.92 -8.70
CA ILE A 8 -9.98 -2.04 -9.53
C ILE A 8 -10.93 -1.08 -10.26
N LEU A 9 -10.70 0.21 -10.09
CA LEU A 9 -11.46 1.25 -10.78
C LEU A 9 -10.50 2.24 -11.43
N ASP A 10 -10.55 2.31 -12.77
CA ASP A 10 -9.85 3.34 -13.54
C ASP A 10 -10.65 4.65 -13.53
N ASP A 11 -9.97 5.74 -13.81
CA ASP A 11 -10.55 7.08 -13.89
C ASP A 11 -11.33 7.48 -12.62
N PHE A 12 -10.69 7.19 -11.47
CA PHE A 12 -11.33 7.35 -10.16
C PHE A 12 -11.70 8.80 -9.84
N TYR A 13 -10.78 9.76 -10.07
CA TYR A 13 -11.03 11.19 -9.90
C TYR A 13 -11.35 11.84 -11.24
N GLU A 14 -12.20 12.87 -11.23
CA GLU A 14 -12.50 13.68 -12.42
C GLU A 14 -11.28 14.53 -12.85
N ASN A 15 -10.58 15.11 -11.86
CA ASN A 15 -9.44 16.00 -12.06
C ASN A 15 -8.18 15.46 -11.35
N PRO A 16 -7.57 14.36 -11.79
CA PRO A 16 -6.43 13.75 -11.11
C PRO A 16 -5.17 14.63 -11.07
N ASP A 17 -5.03 15.57 -12.02
CA ASP A 17 -3.89 16.48 -12.07
C ASP A 17 -3.91 17.52 -10.94
N GLU A 18 -5.08 17.98 -10.54
CA GLU A 18 -5.23 18.88 -9.39
C GLU A 18 -4.83 18.18 -8.08
N ILE A 19 -5.20 16.90 -7.94
CA ILE A 19 -4.84 16.11 -6.77
C ILE A 19 -3.34 15.81 -6.75
N LEU A 20 -2.75 15.50 -7.93
CA LEU A 20 -1.30 15.32 -8.05
C LEU A 20 -0.55 16.63 -7.73
N LYS A 21 -1.09 17.79 -8.13
CA LYS A 21 -0.52 19.09 -7.77
C LYS A 21 -0.57 19.29 -6.26
N LEU A 22 -1.71 19.06 -5.63
CA LEU A 22 -1.85 19.13 -4.16
C LEU A 22 -0.85 18.20 -3.47
N ALA A 23 -0.74 16.95 -3.92
CA ALA A 23 0.21 15.98 -3.38
C ALA A 23 1.69 16.42 -3.51
N LYS A 24 2.04 17.27 -4.49
CA LYS A 24 3.40 17.81 -4.63
C LYS A 24 3.68 19.01 -3.72
N GLU A 25 2.65 19.69 -3.24
CA GLU A 25 2.75 20.91 -2.42
C GLU A 25 2.77 20.62 -0.91
N VAL A 26 2.41 19.39 -0.48
CA VAL A 26 2.40 19.02 0.93
C VAL A 26 3.79 18.58 1.43
N ASP A 27 4.02 18.76 2.71
CA ASP A 27 5.23 18.27 3.37
C ASP A 27 5.15 16.77 3.65
N TYR A 28 6.27 16.10 3.50
CA TYR A 28 6.42 14.66 3.69
C TYR A 28 7.40 14.35 4.80
N GLN A 29 7.09 13.30 5.56
CA GLN A 29 7.99 12.75 6.56
C GLN A 29 8.19 11.25 6.32
N ARG A 30 9.33 10.76 6.76
CA ARG A 30 9.59 9.33 6.79
C ARG A 30 9.10 8.76 8.11
N GLU A 31 8.09 7.92 8.07
CA GLU A 31 7.65 7.22 9.27
C GLU A 31 8.62 6.10 9.65
N GLY A 32 8.93 6.00 10.95
CA GLY A 32 9.92 5.07 11.46
C GLY A 32 9.53 3.59 11.40
N GLU A 33 8.28 3.27 11.00
CA GLU A 33 7.76 1.90 11.00
C GLU A 33 7.18 1.42 9.66
N ASN A 34 7.54 2.08 8.57
CA ASN A 34 7.03 1.72 7.24
C ASN A 34 7.54 0.37 6.76
N THR A 35 6.69 -0.33 6.00
CA THR A 35 7.03 -1.58 5.30
C THR A 35 7.39 -1.35 3.82
N TYR A 36 7.38 -0.12 3.37
CA TYR A 36 7.71 0.31 2.00
C TYR A 36 8.77 1.44 2.01
N PRO A 37 9.56 1.59 0.95
CA PRO A 37 10.51 2.69 0.82
C PRO A 37 9.78 3.97 0.43
N GLY A 38 9.74 4.97 1.32
CA GLY A 38 9.10 6.24 0.97
C GLY A 38 8.77 7.11 2.17
N CYS A 39 8.00 8.14 1.90
CA CYS A 39 7.51 9.11 2.86
C CYS A 39 5.99 9.21 2.76
N VAL A 40 5.36 9.59 3.85
CA VAL A 40 3.93 9.94 3.90
C VAL A 40 3.77 11.43 4.16
N SER A 41 2.66 12.00 3.78
CA SER A 41 2.34 13.39 4.12
C SER A 41 2.29 13.59 5.64
N ASN A 42 2.81 14.71 6.13
CA ASN A 42 2.83 15.04 7.56
C ASN A 42 1.43 15.10 8.16
N LEU A 43 0.45 15.45 7.33
CA LEU A 43 -0.95 15.52 7.69
C LEU A 43 -1.74 14.50 6.89
N THR A 44 -2.83 14.01 7.45
CA THR A 44 -3.83 13.21 6.75
C THR A 44 -4.63 14.07 5.77
N VAL A 45 -5.21 13.46 4.74
CA VAL A 45 -5.90 14.21 3.68
C VAL A 45 -7.10 14.99 4.19
N ASP A 46 -7.79 14.54 5.24
CA ASP A 46 -8.86 15.30 5.89
C ASP A 46 -8.40 16.63 6.49
N LYS A 47 -7.12 16.72 6.90
CA LYS A 47 -6.50 17.96 7.40
C LYS A 47 -5.93 18.85 6.30
N ILE A 48 -5.55 18.25 5.17
CA ILE A 48 -5.01 18.96 4.01
C ILE A 48 -6.15 19.54 3.16
N ASN A 49 -7.13 18.72 2.85
CA ASN A 49 -8.29 19.07 2.01
C ASN A 49 -9.48 18.17 2.38
N TYR A 50 -10.39 18.68 3.22
CA TYR A 50 -11.54 17.94 3.70
C TYR A 50 -12.50 17.53 2.59
N ASP A 51 -12.72 18.36 1.58
CA ASP A 51 -13.64 18.07 0.49
C ASP A 51 -13.13 16.89 -0.36
N LEU A 52 -11.82 16.87 -0.65
CA LEU A 52 -11.18 15.74 -1.33
C LEU A 52 -11.30 14.45 -0.50
N PHE A 53 -11.03 14.53 0.80
CA PHE A 53 -11.18 13.40 1.71
C PHE A 53 -12.62 12.88 1.70
N PHE A 54 -13.59 13.76 1.91
CA PHE A 54 -15.00 13.39 1.98
C PHE A 54 -15.51 12.80 0.66
N TYR A 55 -15.16 13.42 -0.47
CA TYR A 55 -15.49 12.91 -1.80
C TYR A 55 -14.92 11.49 -2.01
N THR A 56 -13.64 11.30 -1.70
CA THR A 56 -12.96 10.01 -1.87
C THR A 56 -13.59 8.94 -0.99
N MET A 57 -13.78 9.23 0.29
CA MET A 57 -14.42 8.33 1.25
C MET A 57 -15.82 7.93 0.79
N LYS A 58 -16.68 8.92 0.44
CA LYS A 58 -18.04 8.67 -0.02
C LYS A 58 -18.07 7.79 -1.27
N LYS A 59 -17.18 8.05 -2.24
CA LYS A 59 -17.10 7.27 -3.48
C LYS A 59 -16.65 5.83 -3.20
N ILE A 60 -15.68 5.60 -2.32
CA ILE A 60 -15.24 4.26 -1.92
C ILE A 60 -16.34 3.50 -1.19
N ILE A 61 -16.99 4.14 -0.22
CA ILE A 61 -18.08 3.50 0.54
C ILE A 61 -19.22 3.11 -0.40
N SER A 62 -19.58 3.94 -1.36
CA SER A 62 -20.67 3.66 -2.32
C SER A 62 -20.42 2.45 -3.22
N ILE A 63 -19.19 1.96 -3.33
CA ILE A 63 -18.86 0.73 -4.09
C ILE A 63 -19.41 -0.52 -3.37
N TYR A 64 -19.41 -0.50 -2.04
CA TYR A 64 -19.73 -1.68 -1.23
C TYR A 64 -21.04 -1.59 -0.48
N TRP A 65 -21.59 -0.39 -0.33
CA TRP A 65 -22.83 -0.14 0.40
C TRP A 65 -23.82 0.63 -0.46
N GLU A 66 -24.98 0.01 -0.68
CA GLU A 66 -26.12 0.66 -1.33
C GLU A 66 -26.97 1.40 -0.28
N GLY A 67 -27.34 2.64 -0.57
CA GLY A 67 -28.20 3.45 0.28
C GLY A 67 -27.50 4.17 1.43
N GLU A 68 -28.23 4.40 2.53
CA GLU A 68 -27.67 5.04 3.71
C GLU A 68 -26.75 4.06 4.47
N CYS A 69 -25.49 4.44 4.62
CA CYS A 69 -24.56 3.68 5.43
C CYS A 69 -24.74 4.05 6.90
N ASN A 70 -25.34 3.13 7.66
CA ASN A 70 -25.54 3.29 9.11
C ASN A 70 -24.35 2.78 9.95
N GLU A 71 -23.27 2.35 9.30
CA GLU A 71 -22.04 1.90 9.97
C GLU A 71 -21.11 3.07 10.19
N ASN A 72 -20.48 3.14 11.36
CA ASN A 72 -19.42 4.10 11.64
C ASN A 72 -18.10 3.57 11.08
N PHE A 73 -17.51 4.30 10.12
CA PHE A 73 -16.20 4.01 9.59
C PHE A 73 -15.17 4.99 10.12
N GLU A 74 -14.06 4.46 10.59
CA GLU A 74 -12.84 5.24 10.75
C GLU A 74 -12.03 5.12 9.47
N VAL A 75 -11.71 6.25 8.84
CA VAL A 75 -10.97 6.30 7.58
C VAL A 75 -9.73 7.15 7.75
N THR A 76 -8.58 6.57 7.43
CA THR A 76 -7.31 7.31 7.35
C THR A 76 -6.84 7.35 5.91
N MET A 77 -6.48 8.53 5.42
CA MET A 77 -5.94 8.72 4.07
C MET A 77 -4.74 9.66 4.12
N GLN A 78 -3.66 9.26 3.44
CA GLN A 78 -2.42 10.04 3.34
C GLN A 78 -1.87 9.98 1.92
N PHE A 79 -1.19 11.05 1.51
CA PHE A 79 -0.35 11.00 0.34
C PHE A 79 0.94 10.23 0.65
N GLN A 80 1.37 9.40 -0.30
CA GLN A 80 2.61 8.65 -0.21
C GLN A 80 3.53 9.03 -1.37
N LYS A 81 4.78 9.36 -1.06
CA LYS A 81 5.84 9.61 -2.03
C LYS A 81 6.88 8.51 -1.89
N ILE A 82 7.09 7.77 -2.97
CA ILE A 82 7.99 6.63 -2.97
C ILE A 82 9.17 6.92 -3.87
N GLU A 83 10.37 6.73 -3.34
CA GLU A 83 11.61 6.86 -4.05
C GLU A 83 12.13 5.48 -4.45
N PRO A 84 12.28 5.21 -5.77
CA PRO A 84 12.78 3.93 -6.23
C PRO A 84 14.20 3.68 -5.73
N HIS A 85 14.47 2.45 -5.29
CA HIS A 85 15.81 1.99 -4.96
C HIS A 85 16.46 1.32 -6.19
N GLU A 86 17.78 1.43 -6.34
CA GLU A 86 18.53 0.77 -7.43
C GLU A 86 18.42 -0.76 -7.37
N ASP A 87 18.42 -1.31 -6.16
CA ASP A 87 18.26 -2.75 -5.95
C ASP A 87 16.80 -3.16 -6.10
N LYS A 88 16.53 -4.01 -7.09
CA LYS A 88 15.18 -4.49 -7.41
C LYS A 88 14.49 -5.23 -6.26
N LEU A 89 15.24 -5.92 -5.40
CA LEU A 89 14.65 -6.64 -4.27
C LEU A 89 14.21 -5.65 -3.18
N LEU A 90 14.98 -4.61 -2.94
CA LEU A 90 14.65 -3.58 -1.95
C LEU A 90 13.47 -2.72 -2.39
N ASN A 91 13.25 -2.58 -3.70
CA ASN A 91 12.07 -1.93 -4.24
C ASN A 91 10.75 -2.68 -3.96
N LYS A 92 10.82 -3.97 -3.68
CA LYS A 92 9.60 -4.77 -3.46
C LYS A 92 9.02 -4.69 -2.07
N GLY A 93 9.73 -4.16 -1.10
CA GLY A 93 9.30 -4.18 0.30
C GLY A 93 9.04 -5.58 0.85
N ILE A 94 8.41 -5.66 1.99
CA ILE A 94 7.97 -6.92 2.59
C ILE A 94 6.54 -7.23 2.15
N ILE A 95 6.23 -8.51 1.94
CA ILE A 95 4.84 -8.97 1.78
C ILE A 95 4.20 -8.93 3.16
N HIS A 96 3.08 -8.22 3.29
CA HIS A 96 2.37 -8.01 4.54
C HIS A 96 0.86 -7.96 4.30
N HIS A 97 0.11 -7.92 5.35
CA HIS A 97 -1.29 -7.53 5.38
C HIS A 97 -1.42 -6.31 6.30
N ASP A 98 -2.40 -5.49 6.05
CA ASP A 98 -2.66 -4.27 6.83
C ASP A 98 -3.55 -4.53 8.05
N PHE A 99 -3.85 -5.79 8.35
CA PHE A 99 -4.79 -6.16 9.39
C PHE A 99 -4.40 -5.54 10.73
N ILE A 100 -5.14 -4.52 11.10
CA ILE A 100 -5.26 -3.99 12.45
C ILE A 100 -6.66 -4.41 12.92
N GLU A 101 -6.83 -4.68 14.19
CA GLU A 101 -8.12 -5.07 14.74
C GLU A 101 -9.22 -4.07 14.30
N ASN A 102 -10.27 -4.58 13.63
CA ASN A 102 -11.38 -3.83 13.04
C ASN A 102 -11.14 -3.16 11.67
N GLU A 103 -9.97 -3.22 11.06
CA GLU A 103 -9.83 -2.80 9.66
C GLU A 103 -10.59 -3.73 8.73
N VAL A 104 -11.29 -3.12 7.77
CA VAL A 104 -12.16 -3.84 6.83
C VAL A 104 -11.50 -3.92 5.46
N PHE A 105 -10.97 -2.82 4.97
CA PHE A 105 -10.31 -2.75 3.67
C PHE A 105 -9.19 -1.70 3.68
N SER A 106 -8.24 -1.93 2.80
CA SER A 106 -7.15 -1.02 2.47
C SER A 106 -7.16 -0.70 0.97
N GLY A 107 -6.48 0.34 0.56
CA GLY A 107 -6.42 0.69 -0.84
C GLY A 107 -5.35 1.68 -1.22
N VAL A 108 -5.08 1.74 -2.52
CA VAL A 108 -4.12 2.66 -3.14
C VAL A 108 -4.77 3.34 -4.33
N ILE A 109 -4.61 4.65 -4.45
CA ILE A 109 -4.95 5.42 -5.64
C ILE A 109 -3.66 5.94 -6.26
N TYR A 110 -3.34 5.49 -7.47
CA TYR A 110 -2.14 5.89 -8.17
C TYR A 110 -2.34 7.27 -8.82
N LEU A 111 -1.55 8.26 -8.42
CA LEU A 111 -1.67 9.63 -8.92
C LEU A 111 -0.78 9.94 -10.13
N ASN A 112 0.19 9.10 -10.42
CA ASN A 112 1.12 9.29 -11.54
C ASN A 112 1.27 8.01 -12.35
N ASP A 113 1.61 8.17 -13.63
CA ASP A 113 2.03 7.05 -14.45
C ASP A 113 3.41 6.58 -14.01
N ASN A 114 3.48 5.28 -13.74
CA ASN A 114 4.71 4.62 -13.36
C ASN A 114 5.15 3.67 -14.48
N SER A 115 6.31 3.07 -14.33
CA SER A 115 6.79 2.08 -15.30
C SER A 115 5.83 0.88 -15.40
N VAL A 116 5.86 0.21 -16.55
CA VAL A 116 5.02 -0.96 -16.87
C VAL A 116 5.07 -2.06 -15.79
N ASP A 117 6.15 -2.13 -15.03
CA ASP A 117 6.35 -3.14 -13.99
C ASP A 117 5.91 -2.70 -12.59
N SER A 118 5.48 -1.45 -12.40
CA SER A 118 5.04 -0.97 -11.09
C SER A 118 3.59 -1.33 -10.78
N GLY A 119 3.26 -1.35 -9.50
CA GLY A 119 1.89 -1.62 -9.03
C GLY A 119 1.84 -2.37 -7.72
N THR A 120 0.74 -3.06 -7.47
CA THR A 120 0.50 -3.88 -6.28
C THR A 120 0.35 -5.34 -6.68
N SER A 121 1.11 -6.21 -6.04
CA SER A 121 0.98 -7.67 -6.16
C SER A 121 0.32 -8.26 -4.94
N PHE A 122 -0.53 -9.26 -5.15
CA PHE A 122 -1.24 -10.02 -4.12
C PHE A 122 -0.71 -11.45 -4.06
N TYR A 123 -0.71 -12.00 -2.85
CA TYR A 123 -0.04 -13.25 -2.56
C TYR A 123 -0.87 -14.16 -1.67
N GLU A 124 -0.52 -15.43 -1.67
CA GLU A 124 -0.92 -16.39 -0.65
C GLU A 124 0.29 -17.09 -0.04
N LEU A 125 0.16 -17.55 1.19
CA LEU A 125 1.16 -18.44 1.79
C LEU A 125 1.11 -19.81 1.12
N LYS A 126 2.27 -20.34 0.72
CA LYS A 126 2.39 -21.70 0.23
C LYS A 126 1.93 -22.70 1.30
N ASP A 127 1.39 -23.85 0.89
CA ASP A 127 0.79 -24.81 1.79
C ASP A 127 1.66 -25.23 2.97
N ASN A 128 2.95 -25.40 2.75
CA ASN A 128 3.91 -25.76 3.81
C ASN A 128 4.25 -24.57 4.74
N HIS A 129 3.67 -23.39 4.53
CA HIS A 129 3.93 -22.17 5.31
C HIS A 129 2.67 -21.51 5.86
N LYS A 130 1.51 -22.17 5.86
CA LYS A 130 0.21 -21.58 6.27
C LYS A 130 0.19 -20.86 7.63
N ASN A 131 1.07 -21.23 8.53
CA ASN A 131 1.18 -20.61 9.86
C ASN A 131 2.37 -19.64 9.98
N TYR A 132 3.02 -19.29 8.88
CA TYR A 132 4.23 -18.47 8.93
C TYR A 132 4.01 -17.11 9.59
N ASN A 133 2.87 -16.46 9.36
CA ASN A 133 2.50 -15.17 9.98
C ASN A 133 2.41 -15.20 11.51
N LYS A 134 2.34 -16.38 12.12
CA LYS A 134 2.32 -16.60 13.58
C LYS A 134 3.70 -16.93 14.14
N THR A 135 4.76 -16.86 13.33
CA THR A 135 6.11 -17.25 13.73
C THR A 135 6.97 -16.05 14.13
N ASP A 136 7.90 -16.28 15.06
CA ASP A 136 8.92 -15.28 15.42
C ASP A 136 9.78 -14.87 14.22
N GLU A 137 9.98 -15.77 13.24
CA GLU A 137 10.69 -15.48 12.02
C GLU A 137 9.98 -14.39 11.20
N PHE A 138 8.66 -14.49 11.07
CA PHE A 138 7.85 -13.45 10.39
C PHE A 138 7.98 -12.11 11.08
N HIS A 139 7.76 -12.05 12.38
CA HIS A 139 7.85 -10.81 13.16
C HIS A 139 9.24 -10.18 13.08
N ARG A 140 10.30 -10.99 13.11
CA ARG A 140 11.66 -10.53 12.93
C ARG A 140 11.89 -9.94 11.53
N HIS A 141 11.39 -10.62 10.49
CA HIS A 141 11.51 -10.12 9.11
C HIS A 141 10.79 -8.79 8.93
N LEU A 142 9.59 -8.67 9.49
CA LEU A 142 8.82 -7.42 9.48
C LEU A 142 9.58 -6.29 10.18
N GLN A 143 10.09 -6.55 11.38
CA GLN A 143 10.85 -5.58 12.16
C GLN A 143 12.12 -5.08 11.45
N VAL A 144 12.90 -5.99 10.86
CA VAL A 144 14.12 -5.63 10.13
C VAL A 144 13.80 -4.77 8.90
N THR A 145 12.72 -5.07 8.20
CA THR A 145 12.29 -4.29 7.04
C THR A 145 11.81 -2.89 7.44
N LYS A 146 11.02 -2.78 8.49
CA LYS A 146 10.60 -1.49 9.06
C LYS A 146 11.81 -0.64 9.48
N GLN A 147 12.77 -1.23 10.19
CA GLN A 147 14.00 -0.54 10.58
C GLN A 147 14.80 -0.03 9.39
N TYR A 148 14.88 -0.84 8.31
CA TYR A 148 15.56 -0.40 7.09
C TYR A 148 14.86 0.80 6.46
N HIS A 149 13.53 0.78 6.32
CA HIS A 149 12.79 1.89 5.75
C HIS A 149 12.84 3.15 6.64
N SER A 150 13.06 3.01 7.93
CA SER A 150 13.35 4.13 8.84
C SER A 150 14.79 4.67 8.75
N GLY A 151 15.60 4.14 7.84
CA GLY A 151 16.98 4.58 7.59
C GLY A 151 18.06 3.78 8.32
N ARG A 152 17.70 2.70 9.03
CA ARG A 152 18.68 1.83 9.71
C ARG A 152 19.18 0.75 8.75
N VAL A 153 20.49 0.66 8.59
CA VAL A 153 21.12 -0.35 7.72
C VAL A 153 21.18 -1.69 8.44
N HIS A 154 20.67 -2.74 7.78
CA HIS A 154 20.79 -4.12 8.25
C HIS A 154 21.52 -4.97 7.21
N HIS A 155 22.70 -5.48 7.53
CA HIS A 155 23.59 -6.20 6.60
C HIS A 155 22.95 -7.46 5.96
N ASN A 156 21.99 -8.10 6.65
CA ASN A 156 21.33 -9.31 6.18
C ASN A 156 19.96 -9.05 5.49
N LEU A 157 19.55 -7.78 5.29
CA LEU A 157 18.21 -7.45 4.82
C LEU A 157 17.83 -8.18 3.54
N LYS A 158 18.70 -8.23 2.53
CA LYS A 158 18.41 -8.93 1.26
C LYS A 158 18.16 -10.42 1.46
N SER A 159 18.92 -11.06 2.34
CA SER A 159 18.73 -12.48 2.68
C SER A 159 17.39 -12.71 3.39
N ILE A 160 17.06 -11.83 4.32
CA ILE A 160 15.78 -11.83 5.06
C ILE A 160 14.61 -11.67 4.10
N LEU A 161 14.65 -10.67 3.22
CA LEU A 161 13.59 -10.45 2.22
C LEU A 161 13.42 -11.65 1.27
N ARG A 162 14.52 -12.26 0.80
CA ARG A 162 14.43 -13.46 -0.04
C ARG A 162 13.78 -14.62 0.71
N LYS A 163 14.22 -14.91 1.93
CA LYS A 163 13.65 -15.98 2.76
C LYS A 163 12.17 -15.75 3.03
N HIS A 164 11.79 -14.51 3.33
CA HIS A 164 10.40 -14.13 3.53
C HIS A 164 9.58 -14.37 2.27
N ARG A 165 9.97 -13.76 1.13
CA ARG A 165 9.22 -13.86 -0.13
C ARG A 165 9.10 -15.28 -0.66
N ASN A 166 10.08 -16.16 -0.42
CA ASN A 166 10.03 -17.56 -0.83
C ASN A 166 8.89 -18.37 -0.19
N LYS A 167 8.29 -17.87 0.89
CA LYS A 167 7.16 -18.52 1.57
C LYS A 167 5.81 -18.22 0.92
N PHE A 168 5.78 -17.29 -0.03
CA PHE A 168 4.58 -16.85 -0.71
C PHE A 168 4.57 -17.23 -2.18
N GLN A 169 3.36 -17.38 -2.71
CA GLN A 169 3.07 -17.48 -4.13
C GLN A 169 2.33 -16.22 -4.57
N GLU A 170 2.77 -15.59 -5.66
CA GLU A 170 2.05 -14.46 -6.26
C GLU A 170 0.81 -14.99 -6.97
N LEU A 171 -0.35 -14.42 -6.64
CA LEU A 171 -1.64 -14.76 -7.23
C LEU A 171 -1.98 -13.85 -8.40
N MET A 172 -1.78 -12.56 -8.21
CA MET A 172 -2.07 -11.57 -9.23
C MET A 172 -1.25 -10.30 -9.02
N LYS A 173 -1.16 -9.52 -10.09
CA LYS A 173 -0.51 -8.22 -10.12
C LYS A 173 -1.45 -7.21 -10.73
N VAL A 174 -1.65 -6.09 -10.04
CA VAL A 174 -2.36 -4.94 -10.55
C VAL A 174 -1.34 -3.87 -10.92
N GLN A 175 -1.27 -3.54 -12.21
CA GLN A 175 -0.37 -2.50 -12.69
C GLN A 175 -0.81 -1.12 -12.20
N SER A 176 0.13 -0.30 -11.76
CA SER A 176 -0.13 1.11 -11.51
C SER A 176 -0.44 1.83 -12.81
N LYS A 177 -1.54 2.57 -12.80
CA LYS A 177 -1.97 3.45 -13.87
C LYS A 177 -2.44 4.74 -13.21
N LYS A 178 -2.10 5.88 -13.78
CA LYS A 178 -2.59 7.16 -13.27
C LYS A 178 -4.11 7.12 -13.11
N ASN A 179 -4.58 7.61 -11.97
CA ASN A 179 -5.99 7.67 -11.63
C ASN A 179 -6.69 6.30 -11.48
N ARG A 180 -5.92 5.24 -11.23
CA ARG A 180 -6.44 3.92 -10.87
C ARG A 180 -6.50 3.77 -9.37
N MET A 181 -7.66 3.37 -8.86
CA MET A 181 -7.85 2.91 -7.50
C MET A 181 -7.80 1.38 -7.46
N VAL A 182 -7.16 0.85 -6.42
CA VAL A 182 -7.17 -0.57 -6.06
C VAL A 182 -7.59 -0.67 -4.61
N LEU A 183 -8.70 -1.34 -4.33
CA LEU A 183 -9.18 -1.66 -2.99
C LEU A 183 -9.15 -3.16 -2.77
N TYR A 184 -8.87 -3.58 -1.54
CA TYR A 184 -8.76 -4.99 -1.15
C TYR A 184 -9.04 -5.17 0.34
N SER A 185 -9.29 -6.40 0.76
CA SER A 185 -9.42 -6.70 2.19
C SER A 185 -8.10 -6.41 2.91
N SER A 186 -8.16 -5.75 4.06
CA SER A 186 -6.97 -5.48 4.90
C SER A 186 -6.22 -6.75 5.29
N GLY A 187 -6.89 -7.90 5.27
CA GLY A 187 -6.29 -9.22 5.50
C GLY A 187 -5.57 -9.84 4.30
N ASP A 188 -5.66 -9.24 3.11
CA ASP A 188 -5.00 -9.77 1.92
C ASP A 188 -3.49 -9.55 1.97
N TRP A 189 -2.72 -10.59 1.68
CA TRP A 189 -1.27 -10.49 1.56
C TRP A 189 -0.89 -9.72 0.31
N HIS A 190 -0.19 -8.62 0.49
CA HIS A 190 0.21 -7.77 -0.62
C HIS A 190 1.58 -7.14 -0.42
N SER A 191 2.14 -6.64 -1.51
CA SER A 191 3.28 -5.73 -1.51
C SER A 191 3.30 -4.94 -2.81
N GLN A 192 4.09 -3.87 -2.85
CA GLN A 192 4.42 -3.24 -4.13
C GLN A 192 5.13 -4.25 -5.03
N THR A 193 4.82 -4.21 -6.34
CA THR A 193 5.47 -5.08 -7.33
C THR A 193 6.91 -4.62 -7.57
N THR A 194 7.07 -3.37 -7.90
CA THR A 194 8.32 -2.61 -7.98
C THR A 194 7.98 -1.13 -8.13
N TYR A 195 8.96 -0.26 -7.93
CA TYR A 195 8.83 1.14 -8.29
C TYR A 195 9.62 1.37 -9.58
N GLY A 196 8.98 2.04 -10.53
CA GLY A 196 9.62 2.39 -11.78
C GLY A 196 10.82 3.30 -11.56
N LYS A 197 11.82 3.21 -12.44
CA LYS A 197 12.84 4.24 -12.51
C LYS A 197 12.15 5.54 -12.86
N ASN A 198 12.37 6.61 -12.07
CA ASN A 198 11.98 7.94 -12.48
C ASN A 198 12.59 8.20 -13.85
N THR A 199 11.80 8.14 -14.91
CA THR A 199 12.13 8.83 -16.14
C THR A 199 12.03 10.32 -15.82
N ARG A 200 13.17 10.95 -15.65
CA ARG A 200 13.29 12.40 -15.53
C ARG A 200 12.71 13.08 -16.75
#